data_870ec000868ad2973bdd50eec1e69960
#
_entry.id   870ec000868ad2973bdd50eec1e69960
#
_cell.length_a   1.000
_cell.length_b   1.000
_cell.length_c   1.000
_cell.angle_alpha   90.00
_cell.angle_beta   90.00
_cell.angle_gamma   90.00
#
_symmetry.space_group_name_H-M   'P 1'
#
loop_
_entity.id
_entity.type
_entity.pdbx_description
1 polymer ?
#
loop_
_entity_poly.entity_id
_entity_poly.type
_entity_poly.pdbx_seq_one_letter_code
_entity_poly.pdbx_strand_id
1 'polypeptide(L)'
;MFFSPNSKYNLKGIDDRFAQQIDIYPTLTDLIGYNKKIRSWGRSLVSDKNEDAIIVNSDAINEQMIIGNYIYIFNGKDVTGIYDRTDLALSKNLFSKNLNPEQKLGILKTKAWYQDYMDRVINRKLY
;
A
#
# COMPACT_ATOMS: atom_id res chain seq x y z
N MET A 1 -17.65 -1.16 1.40
CA MET A 1 -18.48 -0.90 0.20
C MET A 1 -18.84 0.57 0.20
N PHE A 2 -18.59 1.28 -0.92
CA PHE A 2 -19.02 2.67 -1.08
C PHE A 2 -20.24 2.67 -2.03
N PHE A 3 -21.28 3.36 -1.64
CA PHE A 3 -22.48 3.57 -2.47
C PHE A 3 -22.76 5.06 -2.59
N SER A 4 -22.89 5.55 -3.81
CA SER A 4 -23.28 6.94 -4.07
C SER A 4 -24.34 6.97 -5.15
N PRO A 5 -25.59 7.37 -4.84
CA PRO A 5 -26.69 7.39 -5.82
C PRO A 5 -26.52 8.47 -6.89
N ASN A 6 -25.82 9.55 -6.57
CA ASN A 6 -25.62 10.72 -7.46
C ASN A 6 -24.15 11.00 -7.68
N SER A 7 -23.38 9.98 -8.01
CA SER A 7 -21.95 10.21 -8.05
C SER A 7 -21.47 10.64 -9.44
N LYS A 8 -20.63 11.65 -9.45
CA LYS A 8 -19.68 11.99 -10.49
C LYS A 8 -18.86 10.75 -10.91
N TYR A 9 -18.70 9.81 -10.00
CA TYR A 9 -18.00 8.57 -10.18
C TYR A 9 -19.00 7.44 -10.42
N ASN A 10 -18.84 6.67 -11.47
CA ASN A 10 -19.69 5.52 -11.75
C ASN A 10 -19.30 4.34 -10.83
N LEU A 11 -19.73 4.39 -9.57
CA LEU A 11 -19.41 3.38 -8.56
C LEU A 11 -20.34 2.17 -8.68
N LYS A 12 -20.17 1.41 -9.76
CA LYS A 12 -20.93 0.18 -10.03
C LYS A 12 -19.96 -0.99 -10.21
N GLY A 13 -20.29 -2.13 -9.62
CA GLY A 13 -19.53 -3.37 -9.76
C GLY A 13 -18.56 -3.63 -8.63
N ILE A 14 -17.65 -4.55 -8.88
CA ILE A 14 -16.58 -4.97 -7.97
C ILE A 14 -15.27 -4.41 -8.49
N ASP A 15 -14.43 -3.96 -7.61
CA ASP A 15 -13.06 -3.52 -7.89
C ASP A 15 -12.11 -4.50 -7.19
N ASP A 16 -11.37 -5.28 -7.95
CA ASP A 16 -10.47 -6.32 -7.45
C ASP A 16 -9.06 -5.78 -7.12
N ARG A 17 -8.85 -4.47 -7.23
CA ARG A 17 -7.58 -3.86 -6.84
C ARG A 17 -7.34 -4.02 -5.35
N PHE A 18 -6.08 -4.22 -4.98
CA PHE A 18 -5.70 -4.18 -3.58
C PHE A 18 -6.03 -2.82 -2.97
N ALA A 19 -6.68 -2.84 -1.81
CA ALA A 19 -7.05 -1.67 -1.04
C ALA A 19 -6.65 -1.87 0.43
N GLN A 20 -6.46 -0.77 1.14
CA GLN A 20 -6.04 -0.78 2.54
C GLN A 20 -6.84 0.26 3.34
N GLN A 21 -6.85 0.14 4.67
CA GLN A 21 -7.64 1.04 5.52
C GLN A 21 -7.28 2.52 5.35
N ILE A 22 -6.01 2.82 5.13
CA ILE A 22 -5.56 4.22 4.92
C ILE A 22 -6.07 4.84 3.62
N ASP A 23 -6.65 4.05 2.70
CA ASP A 23 -7.31 4.53 1.48
C ASP A 23 -8.71 5.10 1.75
N ILE A 24 -9.33 4.78 2.90
CA ILE A 24 -10.69 5.22 3.24
C ILE A 24 -10.76 6.75 3.30
N TYR A 25 -9.84 7.38 4.02
CA TYR A 25 -9.86 8.84 4.21
C TYR A 25 -9.71 9.61 2.89
N PRO A 26 -8.69 9.39 2.03
CA PRO A 26 -8.60 10.07 0.75
C PRO A 26 -9.77 9.75 -0.18
N THR A 27 -10.33 8.54 -0.11
CA THR A 27 -11.51 8.17 -0.90
C THR A 27 -12.74 8.96 -0.49
N LEU A 28 -13.01 9.08 0.82
CA LEU A 28 -14.14 9.85 1.33
C LEU A 28 -14.00 11.34 1.02
N THR A 29 -12.81 11.92 1.21
CA THR A 29 -12.57 13.34 0.91
C THR A 29 -12.79 13.66 -0.57
N ASP A 30 -12.41 12.75 -1.46
CA ASP A 30 -12.66 12.87 -2.89
C ASP A 30 -14.15 12.76 -3.24
N LEU A 31 -14.85 11.81 -2.64
CA LEU A 31 -16.30 11.62 -2.85
C LEU A 31 -17.13 12.84 -2.44
N ILE A 32 -16.76 13.53 -1.36
CA ILE A 32 -17.45 14.76 -0.91
C ILE A 32 -16.97 16.01 -1.64
N GLY A 33 -16.01 15.90 -2.57
CA GLY A 33 -15.49 17.02 -3.35
C GLY A 33 -14.55 17.94 -2.56
N TYR A 34 -13.87 17.43 -1.54
CA TYR A 34 -12.88 18.20 -0.78
C TYR A 34 -11.63 18.44 -1.65
N ASN A 35 -11.34 19.70 -1.97
CA ASN A 35 -10.33 20.10 -2.94
C ASN A 35 -8.99 20.57 -2.35
N LYS A 36 -8.82 20.52 -1.03
CA LYS A 36 -7.54 20.88 -0.40
C LYS A 36 -6.60 19.68 -0.37
N LYS A 37 -5.30 19.95 -0.38
CA LYS A 37 -4.29 18.90 -0.22
C LYS A 37 -4.45 18.24 1.14
N ILE A 38 -4.54 16.92 1.13
CA ILE A 38 -4.50 16.09 2.33
C ILE A 38 -3.17 15.35 2.38
N ARG A 39 -2.67 15.07 3.57
CA ARG A 39 -1.49 14.23 3.76
C ARG A 39 -1.97 12.82 4.11
N SER A 40 -1.68 11.88 3.23
CA SER A 40 -2.01 10.47 3.43
C SER A 40 -1.00 9.59 2.69
N TRP A 41 -0.72 8.40 3.20
CA TRP A 41 -0.04 7.34 2.43
C TRP A 41 -1.05 6.52 1.60
N GLY A 42 -2.33 6.63 1.92
CA GLY A 42 -3.40 6.03 1.14
C GLY A 42 -3.73 6.88 -0.08
N ARG A 43 -4.52 6.30 -0.97
CA ARG A 43 -4.98 6.90 -2.22
C ARG A 43 -6.49 6.90 -2.30
N SER A 44 -7.05 7.75 -3.15
CA SER A 44 -8.48 7.68 -3.48
C SER A 44 -8.75 6.49 -4.40
N LEU A 45 -9.61 5.58 -3.99
CA LEU A 45 -10.01 4.42 -4.80
C LEU A 45 -10.97 4.79 -5.94
N VAL A 46 -11.49 6.02 -5.96
CA VAL A 46 -12.41 6.49 -7.01
C VAL A 46 -11.75 7.32 -8.09
N SER A 47 -10.72 8.10 -7.77
CA SER A 47 -10.00 8.94 -8.74
C SER A 47 -8.63 8.39 -9.12
N ASP A 48 -7.93 7.74 -8.19
CA ASP A 48 -6.62 7.14 -8.45
C ASP A 48 -6.78 5.70 -8.94
N LYS A 49 -6.39 5.49 -10.20
CA LYS A 49 -6.40 4.17 -10.84
C LYS A 49 -5.01 3.52 -10.86
N ASN A 50 -4.05 4.09 -10.14
CA ASN A 50 -2.70 3.54 -10.09
C ASN A 50 -2.68 2.18 -9.37
N GLU A 51 -2.28 1.15 -10.10
CA GLU A 51 -2.12 -0.21 -9.58
C GLU A 51 -0.80 -0.40 -8.82
N ASP A 52 0.14 0.52 -8.98
CA ASP A 52 1.49 0.47 -8.37
C ASP A 52 1.53 1.05 -6.94
N ALA A 53 0.39 1.24 -6.32
CA ALA A 53 0.35 1.70 -4.92
C ALA A 53 1.03 0.70 -3.99
N ILE A 54 1.77 1.24 -3.02
CA ILE A 54 2.31 0.43 -1.92
C ILE A 54 1.14 0.08 -1.00
N ILE A 55 0.86 -1.20 -0.84
CA ILE A 55 -0.14 -1.73 0.08
C ILE A 55 0.59 -2.28 1.29
N VAL A 56 0.18 -1.86 2.48
CA VAL A 56 0.82 -2.25 3.73
C VAL A 56 -0.19 -2.95 4.63
N ASN A 57 0.20 -4.11 5.12
CA ASN A 57 -0.49 -4.83 6.17
C ASN A 57 0.51 -5.12 7.29
N SER A 58 0.17 -4.69 8.50
CA SER A 58 1.02 -4.83 9.67
C SER A 58 0.46 -5.91 10.59
N ASP A 59 1.28 -6.85 10.99
CA ASP A 59 1.03 -7.69 12.14
C ASP A 59 1.90 -7.24 13.34
N ALA A 60 1.82 -7.93 14.45
CA ALA A 60 2.56 -7.53 15.67
C ALA A 60 4.10 -7.65 15.52
N ILE A 61 4.61 -8.29 14.47
CA ILE A 61 6.02 -8.66 14.34
C ILE A 61 6.60 -8.16 13.01
N ASN A 62 5.79 -8.21 11.93
CA ASN A 62 6.26 -7.95 10.57
C ASN A 62 5.32 -7.00 9.84
N GLU A 63 5.90 -6.24 8.92
CA GLU A 63 5.18 -5.48 7.90
C GLU A 63 5.16 -6.29 6.60
N GLN A 64 3.98 -6.48 6.04
CA GLN A 64 3.80 -7.06 4.72
C GLN A 64 3.53 -5.92 3.74
N MET A 65 4.37 -5.78 2.73
CA MET A 65 4.20 -4.73 1.73
C MET A 65 4.06 -5.34 0.34
N ILE A 66 2.97 -4.98 -0.36
CA ILE A 66 2.79 -5.32 -1.78
C ILE A 66 3.31 -4.15 -2.60
N ILE A 67 4.33 -4.40 -3.41
CA ILE A 67 4.96 -3.40 -4.28
C ILE A 67 5.20 -4.05 -5.65
N GLY A 68 4.56 -3.52 -6.69
CA GLY A 68 4.62 -4.11 -8.03
C GLY A 68 4.11 -5.55 -8.04
N ASN A 69 4.93 -6.46 -8.54
CA ASN A 69 4.59 -7.89 -8.66
C ASN A 69 4.97 -8.74 -7.44
N TYR A 70 5.37 -8.14 -6.34
CA TYR A 70 5.89 -8.89 -5.20
C TYR A 70 5.31 -8.45 -3.86
N ILE A 71 5.28 -9.40 -2.92
CA ILE A 71 5.00 -9.21 -1.50
C ILE A 71 6.34 -9.26 -0.76
N TYR A 72 6.63 -8.25 0.04
CA TYR A 72 7.84 -8.13 0.85
C TYR A 72 7.48 -8.28 2.32
N ILE A 73 8.18 -9.16 3.03
CA ILE A 73 8.07 -9.31 4.49
C ILE A 73 9.23 -8.58 5.13
N PHE A 74 8.94 -7.60 5.97
CA PHE A 74 9.90 -6.73 6.59
C PHE A 74 9.76 -6.79 8.13
N ASN A 75 10.85 -7.01 8.85
CA ASN A 75 10.85 -7.18 10.31
C ASN A 75 11.22 -5.90 11.08
N GLY A 76 11.10 -4.75 10.47
CA GLY A 76 11.51 -3.46 11.06
C GLY A 76 12.98 -3.11 10.81
N LYS A 77 13.79 -4.06 10.32
CA LYS A 77 15.21 -3.85 10.01
C LYS A 77 15.56 -4.27 8.60
N ASP A 78 15.19 -5.49 8.23
CA ASP A 78 15.51 -6.07 6.93
C ASP A 78 14.33 -6.82 6.34
N VAL A 79 14.34 -6.93 4.99
CA VAL A 79 13.41 -7.80 4.27
C VAL A 79 13.85 -9.25 4.50
N THR A 80 12.94 -10.07 5.01
CA THR A 80 13.18 -11.49 5.36
C THR A 80 12.56 -12.45 4.36
N GLY A 81 11.62 -11.98 3.54
CA GLY A 81 10.96 -12.79 2.51
C GLY A 81 10.48 -11.94 1.35
N ILE A 82 10.49 -12.54 0.16
CA ILE A 82 9.91 -11.99 -1.06
C ILE A 82 9.05 -13.08 -1.68
N TYR A 83 7.81 -12.75 -2.02
CA TYR A 83 6.85 -13.69 -2.59
C TYR A 83 6.20 -13.08 -3.83
N ASP A 84 5.70 -13.91 -4.72
CA ASP A 84 4.88 -13.45 -5.83
C ASP A 84 3.59 -12.81 -5.32
N ARG A 85 3.11 -11.75 -5.98
CA ARG A 85 1.89 -11.03 -5.59
C ARG A 85 0.65 -11.93 -5.55
N THR A 86 0.63 -13.00 -6.32
CA THR A 86 -0.46 -13.97 -6.37
C THR A 86 -0.36 -15.06 -5.30
N ASP A 87 0.82 -15.22 -4.67
CA ASP A 87 1.05 -16.19 -3.60
C ASP A 87 0.63 -15.64 -2.23
N LEU A 88 -0.67 -15.44 -2.05
CA LEU A 88 -1.22 -14.91 -0.79
C LEU A 88 -1.02 -15.84 0.41
N ALA A 89 -0.71 -17.11 0.17
CA ALA A 89 -0.36 -18.07 1.21
C ALA A 89 1.10 -17.98 1.65
N LEU A 90 1.92 -17.15 0.98
CA LEU A 90 3.35 -16.98 1.24
C LEU A 90 4.12 -18.31 1.25
N SER A 91 3.77 -19.19 0.31
CA SER A 91 4.25 -20.58 0.28
C SER A 91 5.65 -20.70 -0.33
N LYS A 92 5.99 -19.83 -1.29
CA LYS A 92 7.26 -19.89 -2.02
C LYS A 92 8.09 -18.63 -1.85
N ASN A 93 9.03 -18.66 -0.90
CA ASN A 93 9.97 -17.55 -0.71
C ASN A 93 10.97 -17.45 -1.86
N LEU A 94 10.95 -16.33 -2.57
CA LEU A 94 11.83 -16.00 -3.70
C LEU A 94 13.09 -15.23 -3.24
N PHE A 95 13.21 -14.92 -1.96
CA PHE A 95 14.35 -14.17 -1.43
C PHE A 95 15.63 -15.02 -1.57
N SER A 96 16.58 -14.54 -2.36
CA SER A 96 17.81 -15.24 -2.68
C SER A 96 18.98 -14.26 -2.87
N LYS A 97 20.18 -14.78 -3.10
CA LYS A 97 21.35 -13.94 -3.40
C LYS A 97 21.23 -13.24 -4.78
N ASN A 98 20.48 -13.83 -5.70
CA ASN A 98 20.34 -13.32 -7.09
C ASN A 98 18.96 -12.70 -7.28
N LEU A 99 18.75 -11.50 -6.72
CA LEU A 99 17.52 -10.73 -6.88
C LEU A 99 17.49 -10.02 -8.23
N ASN A 100 16.33 -10.01 -8.87
CA ASN A 100 16.12 -9.22 -10.08
C ASN A 100 16.03 -7.69 -9.75
N PRO A 101 16.10 -6.80 -10.76
CA PRO A 101 16.07 -5.35 -10.53
C PRO A 101 14.81 -4.87 -9.82
N GLU A 102 13.64 -5.44 -10.14
CA GLU A 102 12.36 -5.08 -9.51
C GLU A 102 12.35 -5.46 -8.03
N GLN A 103 12.83 -6.66 -7.69
CA GLN A 103 12.94 -7.12 -6.30
C GLN A 103 13.90 -6.22 -5.48
N LYS A 104 15.04 -5.83 -6.05
CA LYS A 104 15.98 -4.90 -5.39
C LYS A 104 15.35 -3.54 -5.14
N LEU A 105 14.64 -3.00 -6.14
CA LEU A 105 13.93 -1.74 -6.01
C LEU A 105 12.82 -1.82 -4.96
N GLY A 106 12.07 -2.94 -4.92
CA GLY A 106 11.04 -3.17 -3.92
C GLY A 106 11.59 -3.20 -2.49
N ILE A 107 12.75 -3.82 -2.27
CA ILE A 107 13.42 -3.79 -0.96
C ILE A 107 13.74 -2.33 -0.55
N LEU A 108 14.26 -1.53 -1.47
CA LEU A 108 14.57 -0.12 -1.19
C LEU A 108 13.30 0.68 -0.88
N LYS A 109 12.23 0.49 -1.65
CA LYS A 109 10.93 1.13 -1.41
C LYS A 109 10.34 0.72 -0.05
N THR A 110 10.43 -0.56 0.33
CA THR A 110 9.99 -1.07 1.64
C THR A 110 10.70 -0.34 2.78
N LYS A 111 12.03 -0.26 2.73
CA LYS A 111 12.83 0.43 3.76
C LYS A 111 12.55 1.93 3.80
N ALA A 112 12.44 2.57 2.64
CA ALA A 112 12.15 4.02 2.55
C ALA A 112 10.76 4.35 3.10
N TRP A 113 9.75 3.54 2.78
CA TRP A 113 8.39 3.72 3.30
C TRP A 113 8.36 3.59 4.82
N TYR A 114 8.97 2.54 5.36
CA TYR A 114 9.04 2.30 6.80
C TYR A 114 9.78 3.44 7.53
N GLN A 115 10.89 3.92 6.95
CA GLN A 115 11.64 5.04 7.51
C GLN A 115 10.81 6.33 7.53
N ASP A 116 10.09 6.66 6.45
CA ASP A 116 9.19 7.81 6.40
C ASP A 116 8.05 7.68 7.42
N TYR A 117 7.47 6.49 7.55
CA TYR A 117 6.44 6.20 8.54
C TYR A 117 6.96 6.43 9.97
N MET A 118 8.10 5.83 10.32
CA MET A 118 8.69 5.97 11.65
C MET A 118 9.11 7.42 11.95
N ASP A 119 9.69 8.13 10.97
CA ASP A 119 10.01 9.56 11.15
C ASP A 119 8.76 10.37 11.50
N ARG A 120 7.65 10.13 10.83
CA ARG A 120 6.40 10.85 11.10
C ARG A 120 5.78 10.47 12.44
N VAL A 121 5.83 9.20 12.83
CA VAL A 121 5.35 8.75 14.16
C VAL A 121 6.16 9.40 15.26
N ILE A 122 7.49 9.30 15.20
CA ILE A 122 8.40 9.82 16.23
C ILE A 122 8.30 11.35 16.33
N ASN A 123 8.25 12.04 15.21
CA ASN A 123 8.22 13.49 15.14
C ASN A 123 6.79 14.08 15.17
N ARG A 124 5.76 13.27 15.44
CA ARG A 124 4.35 13.67 15.51
C ARG A 124 3.87 14.42 14.26
N LYS A 125 4.26 13.96 13.07
CA LYS A 125 3.93 14.55 11.76
C LYS A 125 2.88 13.76 11.00
N LEU A 126 1.99 13.05 11.68
CA LEU A 126 0.99 12.18 11.07
C LEU A 126 -0.21 12.96 10.47
N TYR A 127 -0.36 14.22 10.81
CA TYR A 127 -1.45 15.12 10.39
C TYR A 127 -0.93 16.47 9.92
#